data_5069067b7bff5735c449dabd8598f07a
#
_entry.id   5069067b7bff5735c449dabd8598f07a
#
_cell.length_a   1.000
_cell.length_b   1.000
_cell.length_c   1.000
_cell.angle_alpha   90.00
_cell.angle_beta   90.00
_cell.angle_gamma   90.00
#
_symmetry.space_group_name_H-M   'P 1'
#
loop_
_entity.id
_entity.type
_entity.pdbx_description
1 polymer ?
#
loop_
_entity_poly.entity_id
_entity_poly.type
_entity_poly.pdbx_seq_one_letter_code
_entity_poly.pdbx_strand_id
1 'polypeptide(L)'
;MRMLQKKYIGIVLLLLVAVSASAQKAERDYIRKGNRFFKDSVYVDAEVNYRKALEVNPKSTVSMFNLGNTLTQQNKLQEAMEQYVGATKIEKDKSNLAQIYHNMGVIFHSQKDYAKPAAEPGSESRSG
;
A
#
# COMPACT_ATOMS: atom_id res chain seq x y z
N MET A 1 45.11 16.26 12.29
CA MET A 1 44.12 15.94 11.24
C MET A 1 43.18 14.80 11.59
N ARG A 2 43.63 13.72 12.22
CA ARG A 2 42.74 12.58 12.59
C ARG A 2 41.66 12.94 13.61
N MET A 3 41.90 13.85 14.55
CA MET A 3 40.91 14.31 15.55
C MET A 3 39.77 15.13 14.95
N LEU A 4 40.04 15.96 13.96
CA LEU A 4 39.06 16.77 13.25
C LEU A 4 38.13 15.90 12.41
N GLN A 5 38.64 14.85 11.74
CA GLN A 5 37.84 13.90 10.98
C GLN A 5 36.89 13.09 11.86
N LYS A 6 37.34 12.64 13.05
CA LYS A 6 36.49 11.93 14.03
C LYS A 6 35.36 12.84 14.54
N LYS A 7 35.64 14.13 14.78
CA LYS A 7 34.67 15.12 15.23
C LYS A 7 33.58 15.36 14.17
N TYR A 8 33.97 15.48 12.89
CA TYR A 8 33.02 15.65 11.79
C TYR A 8 32.21 14.37 11.52
N ILE A 9 32.80 13.20 11.64
CA ILE A 9 32.09 11.91 11.53
C ILE A 9 30.98 11.82 12.57
N GLY A 10 31.26 12.19 13.82
CA GLY A 10 30.26 12.20 14.90
C GLY A 10 29.10 13.16 14.62
N ILE A 11 29.40 14.36 14.11
CA ILE A 11 28.38 15.35 13.74
C ILE A 11 27.52 14.83 12.56
N VAL A 12 28.15 14.29 11.54
CA VAL A 12 27.44 13.72 10.37
C VAL A 12 26.53 12.58 10.79
N LEU A 13 27.01 11.68 11.64
CA LEU A 13 26.19 10.57 12.18
C LEU A 13 24.99 11.10 12.98
N LEU A 14 25.20 12.12 13.81
CA LEU A 14 24.12 12.74 14.58
C LEU A 14 23.06 13.36 13.68
N LEU A 15 23.48 14.06 12.61
CA LEU A 15 22.58 14.65 11.63
C LEU A 15 21.79 13.57 10.87
N LEU A 16 22.42 12.46 10.48
CA LEU A 16 21.77 11.35 9.81
C LEU A 16 20.68 10.71 10.69
N VAL A 17 20.95 10.55 11.99
CA VAL A 17 19.96 10.02 12.95
C VAL A 17 18.77 10.98 13.08
N ALA A 18 19.02 12.28 13.17
CA ALA A 18 17.96 13.29 13.27
C ALA A 18 17.07 13.32 12.03
N VAL A 19 17.64 13.22 10.83
CA VAL A 19 16.88 13.16 9.57
C VAL A 19 16.04 11.90 9.50
N SER A 20 16.59 10.75 9.89
CA SER A 20 15.86 9.49 9.94
C SER A 20 14.67 9.52 10.90
N ALA A 21 14.84 10.10 12.09
CA ALA A 21 13.77 10.26 13.08
C ALA A 21 12.64 11.16 12.55
N SER A 22 12.98 12.27 11.87
CA SER A 22 12.00 13.16 11.25
C SER A 22 11.22 12.48 10.12
N ALA A 23 11.90 11.69 9.29
CA ALA A 23 11.28 10.92 8.22
C ALA A 23 10.30 9.88 8.77
N GLN A 24 10.68 9.13 9.82
CA GLN A 24 9.81 8.16 10.47
C GLN A 24 8.56 8.81 11.07
N LYS A 25 8.70 9.99 11.66
CA LYS A 25 7.55 10.75 12.18
C LYS A 25 6.62 11.18 11.06
N ALA A 26 7.16 11.72 9.95
CA ALA A 26 6.38 12.14 8.80
C ALA A 26 5.63 10.96 8.18
N GLU A 27 6.26 9.82 8.01
CA GLU A 27 5.63 8.58 7.53
C GLU A 27 4.44 8.20 8.40
N ARG A 28 4.63 8.11 9.72
CA ARG A 28 3.55 7.76 10.65
C ARG A 28 2.39 8.76 10.61
N ASP A 29 2.69 10.05 10.50
CA ASP A 29 1.67 11.09 10.43
C ASP A 29 0.82 10.96 9.15
N TYR A 30 1.44 10.68 8.01
CA TYR A 30 0.72 10.44 6.76
C TYR A 30 -0.12 9.16 6.82
N ILE A 31 0.41 8.09 7.40
CA ILE A 31 -0.36 6.84 7.59
C ILE A 31 -1.58 7.08 8.48
N ARG A 32 -1.44 7.81 9.58
CA ARG A 32 -2.54 8.14 10.47
C ARG A 32 -3.62 8.97 9.78
N LYS A 33 -3.23 9.95 8.98
CA LYS A 33 -4.17 10.75 8.18
C LYS A 33 -4.88 9.88 7.15
N GLY A 34 -4.14 9.05 6.46
CA GLY A 34 -4.70 8.08 5.50
C GLY A 34 -5.72 7.16 6.16
N ASN A 35 -5.38 6.60 7.33
CA ASN A 35 -6.27 5.73 8.09
C ASN A 35 -7.56 6.44 8.51
N ARG A 36 -7.47 7.70 8.90
CA ARG A 36 -8.63 8.51 9.29
C ARG A 36 -9.56 8.74 8.10
N PHE A 37 -9.01 9.14 6.97
CA PHE A 37 -9.79 9.32 5.74
C PHE A 37 -10.39 8.00 5.25
N PHE A 38 -9.65 6.92 5.32
CA PHE A 38 -10.15 5.59 4.96
C PHE A 38 -11.34 5.19 5.82
N LYS A 39 -11.25 5.39 7.14
CA LYS A 39 -12.34 5.12 8.08
C LYS A 39 -13.59 5.92 7.75
N ASP A 40 -13.44 7.17 7.32
CA ASP A 40 -14.52 8.05 6.93
C ASP A 40 -14.98 7.82 5.47
N SER A 41 -14.46 6.82 4.80
CA SER A 41 -14.74 6.49 3.39
C SER A 41 -14.36 7.60 2.40
N VAL A 42 -13.43 8.47 2.78
CA VAL A 42 -12.87 9.52 1.92
C VAL A 42 -11.61 8.96 1.23
N TYR A 43 -11.82 8.09 0.27
CA TYR A 43 -10.74 7.26 -0.31
C TYR A 43 -9.74 8.06 -1.13
N VAL A 44 -10.15 9.12 -1.81
CA VAL A 44 -9.23 9.98 -2.59
C VAL A 44 -8.20 10.63 -1.67
N ASP A 45 -8.64 11.17 -0.53
CA ASP A 45 -7.73 11.80 0.44
C ASP A 45 -6.88 10.75 1.18
N ALA A 46 -7.43 9.58 1.45
CA ALA A 46 -6.67 8.45 1.99
C ALA A 46 -5.54 8.05 1.04
N GLU A 47 -5.83 7.91 -0.24
CA GLU A 47 -4.83 7.60 -1.28
C GLU A 47 -3.70 8.63 -1.28
N VAL A 48 -4.01 9.91 -1.28
CA VAL A 48 -3.02 10.99 -1.27
C VAL A 48 -2.07 10.84 -0.08
N ASN A 49 -2.60 10.58 1.11
CA ASN A 49 -1.79 10.48 2.33
C ASN A 49 -0.92 9.21 2.34
N TYR A 50 -1.44 8.08 1.89
CA TYR A 50 -0.62 6.86 1.78
C TYR A 50 0.48 7.00 0.73
N ARG A 51 0.22 7.69 -0.38
CA ARG A 51 1.26 7.99 -1.38
C ARG A 51 2.34 8.91 -0.81
N LYS A 52 1.97 9.91 -0.01
CA LYS A 52 2.93 10.76 0.71
C LYS A 52 3.78 9.96 1.69
N ALA A 53 3.19 9.00 2.40
CA ALA A 53 3.94 8.09 3.25
C ALA A 53 4.98 7.28 2.45
N LEU A 54 4.62 6.81 1.25
CA LEU A 54 5.53 6.08 0.36
C LEU A 54 6.61 6.97 -0.26
N GLU A 55 6.36 8.25 -0.45
CA GLU A 55 7.42 9.21 -0.84
C GLU A 55 8.48 9.33 0.25
N VAL A 56 8.07 9.34 1.52
CA VAL A 56 8.98 9.38 2.68
C VAL A 56 9.70 8.04 2.85
N ASN A 57 8.98 6.93 2.77
CA ASN A 57 9.53 5.58 2.90
C ASN A 57 8.98 4.67 1.79
N PRO A 58 9.71 4.53 0.67
CA PRO A 58 9.28 3.68 -0.45
C PRO A 58 9.14 2.18 -0.12
N LYS A 59 9.70 1.74 1.02
CA LYS A 59 9.66 0.35 1.48
C LYS A 59 8.60 0.09 2.57
N SER A 60 7.71 1.05 2.81
CA SER A 60 6.64 0.91 3.80
C SER A 60 5.59 -0.09 3.31
N THR A 61 5.66 -1.31 3.81
CA THR A 61 4.67 -2.36 3.48
C THR A 61 3.29 -2.03 4.01
N VAL A 62 3.21 -1.37 5.17
CA VAL A 62 1.94 -0.87 5.74
C VAL A 62 1.27 0.12 4.79
N SER A 63 2.04 1.08 4.26
CA SER A 63 1.52 2.08 3.32
C SER A 63 1.10 1.45 1.99
N MET A 64 1.87 0.50 1.46
CA MET A 64 1.50 -0.25 0.25
C MET A 64 0.21 -1.04 0.44
N PHE A 65 0.08 -1.75 1.56
CA PHE A 65 -1.11 -2.52 1.89
C PHE A 65 -2.34 -1.63 2.01
N ASN A 66 -2.23 -0.56 2.77
CA ASN A 66 -3.33 0.39 2.97
C ASN A 66 -3.68 1.13 1.68
N LEU A 67 -2.69 1.48 0.86
CA LEU A 67 -2.92 2.04 -0.46
C LEU A 67 -3.64 1.05 -1.37
N GLY A 68 -3.23 -0.21 -1.37
CA GLY A 68 -3.91 -1.27 -2.10
C GLY A 68 -5.39 -1.39 -1.71
N ASN A 69 -5.68 -1.39 -0.40
CA ASN A 69 -7.05 -1.40 0.11
C ASN A 69 -7.85 -0.17 -0.35
N THR A 70 -7.22 0.99 -0.32
CA THR A 70 -7.83 2.27 -0.73
C THR A 70 -8.15 2.28 -2.22
N LEU A 71 -7.23 1.81 -3.04
CA LEU A 71 -7.42 1.69 -4.49
C LEU A 71 -8.50 0.66 -4.84
N THR A 72 -8.59 -0.42 -4.08
CA THR A 72 -9.65 -1.42 -4.24
C THR A 72 -11.03 -0.80 -3.99
N GLN A 73 -11.16 0.03 -2.97
CA GLN A 73 -12.41 0.74 -2.68
C GLN A 73 -12.82 1.72 -3.79
N GLN A 74 -11.85 2.23 -4.53
CA GLN A 74 -12.08 3.10 -5.69
C GLN A 74 -12.26 2.33 -7.00
N ASN A 75 -12.28 1.01 -6.95
CA ASN A 75 -12.32 0.13 -8.12
C ASN A 75 -11.11 0.28 -9.07
N LYS A 76 -10.00 0.77 -8.56
CA LYS A 76 -8.71 0.85 -9.27
C LYS A 76 -7.93 -0.45 -9.05
N LEU A 77 -8.47 -1.55 -9.55
CA LEU A 77 -8.03 -2.90 -9.19
C LEU A 77 -6.62 -3.24 -9.65
N GLN A 78 -6.22 -2.76 -10.84
CA GLN A 78 -4.88 -3.00 -11.35
C GLN A 78 -3.81 -2.28 -10.53
N GLU A 79 -4.04 -1.01 -10.21
CA GLU A 79 -3.14 -0.24 -9.35
C GLU A 79 -3.07 -0.84 -7.94
N ALA A 80 -4.21 -1.30 -7.41
CA ALA A 80 -4.25 -1.99 -6.12
C ALA A 80 -3.38 -3.25 -6.13
N MET A 81 -3.49 -4.06 -7.18
CA MET A 81 -2.69 -5.27 -7.34
C MET A 81 -1.18 -4.96 -7.38
N GLU A 82 -0.78 -3.89 -8.07
CA GLU A 82 0.62 -3.44 -8.12
C GLU A 82 1.16 -3.13 -6.71
N GLN A 83 0.36 -2.46 -5.88
CA GLN A 83 0.74 -2.16 -4.49
C GLN A 83 0.87 -3.42 -3.65
N TYR A 84 -0.08 -4.34 -3.76
CA TYR A 84 -0.01 -5.62 -3.04
C TYR A 84 1.19 -6.46 -3.48
N VAL A 85 1.45 -6.57 -4.77
CA VAL A 85 2.64 -7.28 -5.29
C VAL A 85 3.93 -6.65 -4.75
N GLY A 86 4.02 -5.31 -4.76
CA GLY A 86 5.15 -4.59 -4.18
C GLY A 86 5.36 -4.94 -2.70
N ALA A 87 4.29 -4.98 -1.93
CA ALA A 87 4.34 -5.32 -0.52
C ALA A 87 4.81 -6.76 -0.28
N THR A 88 4.39 -7.73 -1.10
CA THR A 88 4.82 -9.13 -0.95
C THR A 88 6.32 -9.33 -1.12
N LYS A 89 6.98 -8.47 -1.88
CA LYS A 89 8.44 -8.55 -2.10
C LYS A 89 9.25 -8.11 -0.88
N ILE A 90 8.67 -7.34 0.01
CA ILE A 90 9.35 -6.72 1.15
C ILE A 90 8.88 -7.33 2.48
N GLU A 91 7.60 -7.61 2.62
CA GLU A 91 6.99 -8.11 3.84
C GLU A 91 7.51 -9.51 4.18
N LYS A 92 7.93 -9.72 5.44
CA LYS A 92 8.47 -10.98 5.93
C LYS A 92 7.56 -11.65 6.94
N ASP A 93 6.66 -10.92 7.57
CA ASP A 93 5.72 -11.49 8.53
C ASP A 93 4.67 -12.33 7.80
N LYS A 94 4.53 -13.59 8.22
CA LYS A 94 3.64 -14.56 7.54
C LYS A 94 2.17 -14.17 7.65
N SER A 95 1.75 -13.59 8.78
CA SER A 95 0.38 -13.16 8.98
C SER A 95 0.03 -12.00 8.05
N ASN A 96 0.93 -11.01 7.94
CA ASN A 96 0.76 -9.89 7.04
C ASN A 96 0.73 -10.35 5.57
N LEU A 97 1.64 -11.24 5.19
CA LEU A 97 1.65 -11.82 3.84
C LEU A 97 0.34 -12.55 3.52
N ALA A 98 -0.20 -13.30 4.48
CA ALA A 98 -1.48 -14.00 4.30
C ALA A 98 -2.62 -13.01 4.02
N GLN A 99 -2.66 -11.88 4.71
CA GLN A 99 -3.66 -10.83 4.47
C GLN A 99 -3.49 -10.20 3.09
N ILE A 100 -2.26 -9.92 2.68
CA ILE A 100 -1.97 -9.37 1.35
C ILE A 100 -2.44 -10.35 0.27
N TYR A 101 -2.07 -11.61 0.36
CA TYR A 101 -2.48 -12.64 -0.61
C TYR A 101 -3.98 -12.84 -0.62
N HIS A 102 -4.64 -12.77 0.53
CA HIS A 102 -6.10 -12.84 0.61
C HIS A 102 -6.75 -11.71 -0.20
N ASN A 103 -6.30 -10.49 -0.01
CA ASN A 103 -6.82 -9.32 -0.72
C ASN A 103 -6.54 -9.39 -2.23
N MET A 104 -5.36 -9.88 -2.62
CA MET A 104 -5.04 -10.15 -4.03
C MET A 104 -5.99 -11.18 -4.63
N GLY A 105 -6.30 -12.23 -3.89
CA GLY A 105 -7.25 -13.27 -4.30
C GLY A 105 -8.65 -12.73 -4.51
N VAL A 106 -9.13 -11.85 -3.65
CA VAL A 106 -10.43 -11.18 -3.79
C VAL A 106 -10.49 -10.39 -5.10
N ILE A 107 -9.45 -9.61 -5.40
CA ILE A 107 -9.37 -8.85 -6.67
C ILE A 107 -9.38 -9.82 -7.86
N PHE A 108 -8.59 -10.86 -7.79
CA PHE A 108 -8.47 -11.84 -8.87
C PHE A 108 -9.82 -12.50 -9.18
N HIS A 109 -10.57 -12.87 -8.15
CA HIS A 109 -11.92 -13.42 -8.30
C HIS A 109 -12.88 -12.41 -8.92
N SER A 110 -12.86 -11.17 -8.48
CA SER A 110 -13.73 -10.13 -9.03
C SER A 110 -13.46 -9.89 -10.52
N GLN A 111 -12.18 -9.85 -10.92
CA GLN A 111 -11.80 -9.71 -12.33
C GLN A 111 -12.23 -10.90 -13.18
N LYS A 112 -12.14 -12.10 -12.63
CA LYS A 112 -12.59 -13.33 -13.31
C LYS A 112 -14.10 -13.32 -13.55
N ASP A 113 -14.87 -12.83 -12.60
CA ASP A 113 -16.32 -12.72 -12.74
C ASP A 113 -16.73 -11.71 -13.81
N TYR A 114 -16.00 -10.62 -13.95
CA TYR A 114 -16.21 -9.65 -15.04
C TYR A 114 -15.81 -10.20 -16.41
N ALA A 115 -14.85 -11.12 -16.46
CA ALA A 115 -14.39 -11.74 -17.71
C ALA A 115 -15.31 -12.89 -18.18
N LYS A 116 -16.26 -13.35 -17.37
CA LYS A 116 -17.26 -14.33 -17.82
C LYS A 116 -18.16 -13.67 -18.85
N PRO A 117 -18.31 -14.29 -20.05
CA PRO A 117 -19.28 -13.79 -21.03
C PRO A 117 -20.65 -13.76 -20.37
N ALA A 118 -21.37 -12.66 -20.56
CA ALA A 118 -22.77 -12.58 -20.14
C ALA A 118 -23.50 -13.81 -20.71
N ALA A 119 -24.27 -14.51 -19.87
CA ALA A 119 -25.08 -15.63 -20.34
C ALA A 119 -25.89 -15.16 -21.55
N GLU A 120 -25.72 -15.84 -22.70
CA GLU A 120 -26.45 -15.48 -23.90
C GLU A 120 -27.96 -15.50 -23.61
N PRO A 121 -28.69 -14.42 -23.95
CA PRO A 121 -30.13 -14.43 -23.82
C PRO A 121 -30.69 -15.44 -24.83
N GLY A 122 -30.94 -16.67 -24.40
CA GLY A 122 -31.45 -17.71 -25.27
C GLY A 122 -31.31 -19.15 -24.78
N SER A 123 -30.56 -19.38 -23.70
CA SER A 123 -30.38 -20.72 -23.18
C SER A 123 -31.55 -21.21 -22.28
N GLU A 124 -32.52 -20.34 -21.99
CA GLU A 124 -33.68 -20.70 -21.16
C GLU A 124 -34.91 -21.19 -21.93
N SER A 125 -34.87 -21.25 -23.23
CA SER A 125 -36.07 -21.62 -24.02
C SER A 125 -36.07 -23.02 -24.60
N ARG A 126 -35.33 -23.96 -24.03
CA ARG A 126 -35.40 -25.38 -24.45
C ARG A 126 -35.60 -26.34 -23.30
N SER A 127 -36.66 -26.11 -22.52
CA SER A 127 -37.30 -27.14 -21.73
C SER A 127 -38.80 -27.12 -22.02
N GLY A 128 -39.14 -27.65 -23.12
CA GLY A 128 -40.53 -27.90 -23.46
C GLY A 128 -40.68 -29.31 -23.97
#